data_9ea6d119ce230c41545a46ce238f67d2
#
_entry.id   9ea6d119ce230c41545a46ce238f67d2
#
_cell.length_a   1.000
_cell.length_b   1.000
_cell.length_c   1.000
_cell.angle_alpha   90.00
_cell.angle_beta   90.00
_cell.angle_gamma   90.00
#
_symmetry.space_group_name_H-M   'P 1'
#
loop_
_entity.id
_entity.type
_entity.pdbx_description
1 polymer ?
#
loop_
_entity_poly.entity_id
_entity_poly.type
_entity_poly.pdbx_seq_one_letter_code
_entity_poly.pdbx_strand_id
1 'polypeptide(L)'
;KHYSKLPVIVKLTPNITDIRKPAQAAKRGGADAVSLINTINSIMGVDPTTLTMSPSTGGKGSHGGYCGPAVKPIALNMVAEIARDPATAGIPISGIGGIGNWRDALDFIALGSGTVQVCTAAMVYGFKIVQEMESGLSNYMDEMGFTSVDQIVGKAVPTVSDWRYLNLNHISKAVINQDSCIQCGRCHIACEDTSHQAITFMKDGKRHFEVKEDECVGCNLCVTVCPVPECITLRDVPAGEVDQRTGKVVSATHADWTTHPNNPMRTA
;
A
#
# COMPACT_ATOMS: atom_id res chain seq x y z
N LYS A 1 0.06 -0.86 34.33
CA LYS A 1 -1.15 -1.17 35.13
C LYS A 1 -0.92 -1.16 36.65
N HIS A 2 0.24 -1.54 37.15
CA HIS A 2 0.48 -1.52 38.61
C HIS A 2 0.26 -0.13 39.24
N TYR A 3 0.65 0.93 38.53
CA TYR A 3 0.53 2.33 39.01
C TYR A 3 -0.67 3.10 38.45
N SER A 4 -1.41 2.56 37.49
CA SER A 4 -2.54 3.24 36.85
C SER A 4 -3.81 2.41 36.92
N LYS A 5 -4.91 3.04 37.41
CA LYS A 5 -6.27 2.51 37.33
C LYS A 5 -6.98 2.94 36.04
N LEU A 6 -6.40 3.88 35.28
CA LEU A 6 -6.92 4.32 33.99
C LEU A 6 -6.58 3.36 32.88
N PRO A 7 -7.34 3.34 31.78
CA PRO A 7 -6.95 2.64 30.56
C PRO A 7 -5.56 3.10 30.08
N VAL A 8 -4.73 2.16 29.66
CA VAL A 8 -3.37 2.41 29.18
C VAL A 8 -3.27 1.97 27.72
N ILE A 9 -3.04 2.94 26.85
CA ILE A 9 -2.74 2.71 25.43
C ILE A 9 -1.23 2.87 25.22
N VAL A 10 -0.57 1.82 24.75
CA VAL A 10 0.87 1.85 24.48
C VAL A 10 1.11 2.28 23.05
N LYS A 11 1.78 3.43 22.86
CA LYS A 11 2.14 3.94 21.54
C LYS A 11 3.46 3.34 21.09
N LEU A 12 3.42 2.61 19.96
CA LEU A 12 4.55 1.87 19.42
C LEU A 12 5.34 2.70 18.40
N THR A 13 6.66 2.53 18.41
CA THR A 13 7.57 3.18 17.47
C THR A 13 7.74 2.35 16.20
N PRO A 14 7.79 2.97 15.01
CA PRO A 14 8.11 2.29 13.76
C PRO A 14 9.62 2.07 13.57
N ASN A 15 10.45 2.64 14.46
CA ASN A 15 11.91 2.55 14.34
C ASN A 15 12.44 1.21 14.92
N ILE A 16 11.85 0.13 14.41
CA ILE A 16 12.13 -1.25 14.83
C ILE A 16 11.89 -2.20 13.66
N THR A 17 12.58 -3.32 13.62
CA THR A 17 12.47 -4.31 12.55
C THR A 17 11.25 -5.23 12.67
N ASP A 18 10.74 -5.47 13.88
CA ASP A 18 9.58 -6.34 14.13
C ASP A 18 8.66 -5.69 15.18
N ILE A 19 7.59 -5.08 14.68
CA ILE A 19 6.60 -4.37 15.50
C ILE A 19 5.77 -5.30 16.39
N ARG A 20 5.72 -6.60 16.08
CA ARG A 20 4.96 -7.59 16.85
C ARG A 20 5.56 -7.76 18.25
N LYS A 21 6.89 -7.73 18.36
CA LYS A 21 7.58 -7.92 19.67
C LYS A 21 7.17 -6.89 20.74
N PRO A 22 7.21 -5.57 20.49
CA PRO A 22 6.74 -4.60 21.48
C PRO A 22 5.22 -4.67 21.68
N ALA A 23 4.42 -5.01 20.66
CA ALA A 23 2.98 -5.22 20.81
C ALA A 23 2.66 -6.40 21.73
N GLN A 24 3.33 -7.53 21.56
CA GLN A 24 3.22 -8.69 22.45
C GLN A 24 3.65 -8.35 23.88
N ALA A 25 4.73 -7.56 24.04
CA ALA A 25 5.17 -7.11 25.37
C ALA A 25 4.13 -6.19 26.03
N ALA A 26 3.53 -5.26 25.27
CA ALA A 26 2.46 -4.41 25.75
C ALA A 26 1.25 -5.22 26.23
N LYS A 27 0.84 -6.22 25.45
CA LYS A 27 -0.26 -7.13 25.80
C LYS A 27 0.06 -7.93 27.06
N ARG A 28 1.25 -8.54 27.17
CA ARG A 28 1.68 -9.25 28.39
C ARG A 28 1.75 -8.33 29.61
N GLY A 29 2.11 -7.06 29.39
CA GLY A 29 2.12 -6.02 30.45
C GLY A 29 0.73 -5.53 30.87
N GLY A 30 -0.34 -6.04 30.26
CA GLY A 30 -1.73 -5.67 30.58
C GLY A 30 -2.16 -4.33 29.99
N ALA A 31 -1.58 -3.89 28.87
CA ALA A 31 -2.09 -2.74 28.12
C ALA A 31 -3.53 -3.01 27.63
N ASP A 32 -4.36 -1.98 27.68
CA ASP A 32 -5.76 -2.05 27.22
C ASP A 32 -5.86 -1.92 25.71
N ALA A 33 -4.89 -1.24 25.07
CA ALA A 33 -4.78 -1.11 23.63
C ALA A 33 -3.35 -0.77 23.23
N VAL A 34 -3.06 -0.89 21.92
CA VAL A 34 -1.85 -0.35 21.31
C VAL A 34 -2.22 0.73 20.30
N SER A 35 -1.35 1.73 20.15
CA SER A 35 -1.46 2.75 19.12
C SER A 35 -0.20 2.76 18.27
N LEU A 36 -0.32 2.78 16.97
CA LEU A 36 0.82 2.82 16.05
C LEU A 36 0.45 3.48 14.72
N ILE A 37 1.38 4.20 14.13
CA ILE A 37 2.80 4.31 14.47
C ILE A 37 3.13 5.67 15.10
N ASN A 38 4.24 5.73 15.85
CA ASN A 38 4.91 7.00 16.12
C ASN A 38 5.66 7.47 14.87
N THR A 39 6.33 8.61 14.91
CA THR A 39 7.07 9.17 13.77
C THR A 39 8.32 8.33 13.43
N ILE A 40 8.74 8.40 12.17
CA ILE A 40 9.95 7.74 11.68
C ILE A 40 11.14 8.68 11.84
N ASN A 41 12.24 8.19 12.42
CA ASN A 41 13.47 8.97 12.54
C ASN A 41 14.01 9.36 11.18
N SER A 42 14.24 10.65 10.98
CA SER A 42 14.68 11.21 9.71
C SER A 42 15.53 12.47 9.87
N ILE A 43 16.27 12.80 8.84
CA ILE A 43 16.98 14.07 8.67
C ILE A 43 16.40 14.73 7.42
N MET A 44 15.97 16.00 7.52
CA MET A 44 15.33 16.71 6.42
C MET A 44 16.28 17.07 5.29
N GLY A 45 17.50 17.50 5.63
CA GLY A 45 18.49 17.88 4.64
C GLY A 45 19.70 18.62 5.22
N VAL A 46 20.54 19.06 4.29
CA VAL A 46 21.74 19.86 4.57
C VAL A 46 21.64 21.15 3.74
N ASP A 47 21.90 22.28 4.35
CA ASP A 47 22.05 23.56 3.66
C ASP A 47 23.30 23.51 2.78
N PRO A 48 23.19 23.66 1.46
CA PRO A 48 24.32 23.52 0.54
C PRO A 48 25.36 24.65 0.64
N THR A 49 25.00 25.78 1.24
CA THR A 49 25.88 26.94 1.38
C THR A 49 26.75 26.82 2.62
N THR A 50 26.14 26.42 3.73
CA THR A 50 26.81 26.36 5.03
C THR A 50 27.30 24.94 5.39
N LEU A 51 26.85 23.90 4.66
CA LEU A 51 27.06 22.49 4.94
C LEU A 51 26.64 22.07 6.36
N THR A 52 25.62 22.75 6.89
CA THR A 52 25.01 22.46 8.19
C THR A 52 23.66 21.79 8.03
N MET A 53 23.23 21.03 9.01
CA MET A 53 21.90 20.45 9.01
C MET A 53 20.79 21.52 8.90
N SER A 54 19.75 21.22 8.12
CA SER A 54 18.55 22.04 8.03
C SER A 54 17.32 21.17 8.42
N PRO A 55 16.47 21.66 9.36
CA PRO A 55 16.60 22.87 10.18
C PRO A 55 17.68 22.76 11.25
N SER A 56 18.18 23.91 11.71
CA SER A 56 19.22 23.99 12.75
C SER A 56 18.92 25.05 13.80
N THR A 57 19.47 24.85 15.01
CA THR A 57 19.50 25.84 16.09
C THR A 57 20.93 25.94 16.60
N GLY A 58 21.50 27.16 16.60
CA GLY A 58 22.90 27.37 16.99
C GLY A 58 23.90 26.60 16.12
N GLY A 59 23.60 26.39 14.82
CA GLY A 59 24.45 25.66 13.88
C GLY A 59 24.42 24.12 14.04
N LYS A 60 23.56 23.59 14.89
CA LYS A 60 23.40 22.15 15.11
C LYS A 60 21.95 21.70 14.83
N GLY A 61 21.79 20.53 14.27
CA GLY A 61 20.50 19.88 14.10
C GLY A 61 20.52 18.48 14.70
N SER A 62 19.35 17.84 14.72
CA SER A 62 19.17 16.46 15.17
C SER A 62 18.21 15.75 14.21
N HIS A 63 18.13 14.42 14.32
CA HIS A 63 17.03 13.70 13.69
C HIS A 63 15.70 14.22 14.21
N GLY A 64 14.71 14.24 13.32
CA GLY A 64 13.32 14.59 13.63
C GLY A 64 12.38 13.43 13.32
N GLY A 65 11.11 13.62 13.65
CA GLY A 65 10.06 12.65 13.36
C GLY A 65 9.41 12.91 12.02
N TYR A 66 9.63 12.04 11.03
CA TYR A 66 8.94 12.09 9.75
C TYR A 66 7.51 11.55 9.87
N CYS A 67 6.55 12.26 9.29
CA CYS A 67 5.12 11.93 9.34
C CYS A 67 4.40 12.44 8.07
N GLY A 68 3.09 12.34 8.02
CA GLY A 68 2.26 12.72 6.88
C GLY A 68 2.03 11.58 5.89
N PRO A 69 1.51 11.84 4.67
CA PRO A 69 1.04 10.80 3.75
C PRO A 69 2.09 9.75 3.39
N ALA A 70 3.36 10.14 3.32
CA ALA A 70 4.45 9.24 2.94
C ALA A 70 4.67 8.06 3.91
N VAL A 71 4.27 8.18 5.17
CA VAL A 71 4.43 7.09 6.15
C VAL A 71 3.24 6.11 6.17
N LYS A 72 2.16 6.40 5.47
CA LYS A 72 0.94 5.58 5.47
C LYS A 72 1.21 4.11 5.11
N PRO A 73 1.92 3.76 4.02
CA PRO A 73 2.17 2.36 3.67
C PRO A 73 2.92 1.60 4.77
N ILE A 74 3.84 2.27 5.45
CA ILE A 74 4.61 1.68 6.56
C ILE A 74 3.69 1.42 7.76
N ALA A 75 2.83 2.39 8.08
CA ALA A 75 1.87 2.27 9.17
C ALA A 75 0.85 1.16 8.93
N LEU A 76 0.31 1.04 7.71
CA LEU A 76 -0.62 -0.02 7.31
C LEU A 76 0.03 -1.41 7.45
N ASN A 77 1.27 -1.58 6.98
CA ASN A 77 2.00 -2.82 7.15
C ASN A 77 2.14 -3.21 8.64
N MET A 78 2.54 -2.26 9.48
CA MET A 78 2.73 -2.52 10.91
C MET A 78 1.43 -2.85 11.64
N VAL A 79 0.31 -2.19 11.28
CA VAL A 79 -1.02 -2.53 11.78
C VAL A 79 -1.41 -3.95 11.38
N ALA A 80 -1.25 -4.30 10.11
CA ALA A 80 -1.54 -5.63 9.59
C ALA A 80 -0.69 -6.72 10.27
N GLU A 81 0.60 -6.47 10.53
CA GLU A 81 1.49 -7.40 11.24
C GLU A 81 0.99 -7.71 12.67
N ILE A 82 0.50 -6.69 13.39
CA ILE A 82 -0.06 -6.90 14.72
C ILE A 82 -1.42 -7.60 14.64
N ALA A 83 -2.27 -7.20 13.71
CA ALA A 83 -3.60 -7.78 13.55
C ALA A 83 -3.58 -9.27 13.15
N ARG A 84 -2.54 -9.68 12.40
CA ARG A 84 -2.33 -11.08 11.97
C ARG A 84 -1.65 -11.97 13.02
N ASP A 85 -0.98 -11.38 14.00
CA ASP A 85 -0.19 -12.14 14.98
C ASP A 85 -1.09 -12.78 16.03
N PRO A 86 -1.16 -14.11 16.14
CA PRO A 86 -1.96 -14.79 17.15
C PRO A 86 -1.58 -14.39 18.59
N ALA A 87 -0.32 -14.02 18.84
CA ALA A 87 0.14 -13.63 20.15
C ALA A 87 -0.40 -12.26 20.59
N THR A 88 -0.84 -11.42 19.65
CA THR A 88 -1.49 -10.14 19.91
C THR A 88 -3.01 -10.17 19.71
N ALA A 89 -3.58 -11.33 19.38
CA ALA A 89 -5.02 -11.46 19.16
C ALA A 89 -5.86 -10.84 20.28
N GLY A 90 -6.87 -10.07 19.89
CA GLY A 90 -7.81 -9.44 20.84
C GLY A 90 -7.30 -8.14 21.49
N ILE A 91 -6.08 -7.68 21.26
CA ILE A 91 -5.67 -6.34 21.70
C ILE A 91 -6.23 -5.28 20.76
N PRO A 92 -6.97 -4.27 21.24
CA PRO A 92 -7.46 -3.19 20.39
C PRO A 92 -6.31 -2.38 19.78
N ILE A 93 -6.46 -2.03 18.48
CA ILE A 93 -5.48 -1.25 17.74
C ILE A 93 -6.07 0.13 17.42
N SER A 94 -5.31 1.19 17.70
CA SER A 94 -5.61 2.54 17.25
C SER A 94 -4.57 2.95 16.20
N GLY A 95 -5.00 3.04 14.93
CA GLY A 95 -4.12 3.31 13.80
C GLY A 95 -3.83 4.80 13.63
N ILE A 96 -2.56 5.15 13.41
CA ILE A 96 -2.13 6.51 13.10
C ILE A 96 -0.94 6.48 12.12
N GLY A 97 -0.93 7.37 11.15
CA GLY A 97 0.20 7.54 10.22
C GLY A 97 -0.28 7.83 8.80
N GLY A 98 -0.29 9.10 8.43
CA GLY A 98 -0.58 9.54 7.06
C GLY A 98 -2.05 9.49 6.65
N ILE A 99 -2.98 9.44 7.61
CA ILE A 99 -4.43 9.50 7.37
C ILE A 99 -4.79 10.94 7.00
N GLY A 100 -5.27 11.16 5.77
CA GLY A 100 -5.63 12.45 5.23
C GLY A 100 -7.08 12.56 4.74
N ASN A 101 -7.77 11.45 4.60
CA ASN A 101 -9.16 11.39 4.14
C ASN A 101 -9.84 10.11 4.61
N TRP A 102 -11.13 9.94 4.30
CA TRP A 102 -11.93 8.79 4.73
C TRP A 102 -11.43 7.44 4.16
N ARG A 103 -10.86 7.42 2.95
CA ARG A 103 -10.29 6.20 2.35
C ARG A 103 -9.06 5.73 3.10
N ASP A 104 -8.21 6.69 3.51
CA ASP A 104 -7.06 6.35 4.36
C ASP A 104 -7.51 5.78 5.69
N ALA A 105 -8.55 6.35 6.32
CA ALA A 105 -9.13 5.81 7.55
C ALA A 105 -9.68 4.39 7.34
N LEU A 106 -10.40 4.17 6.23
CA LEU A 106 -10.92 2.86 5.85
C LEU A 106 -9.82 1.81 5.73
N ASP A 107 -8.68 2.14 5.12
CA ASP A 107 -7.55 1.20 4.98
C ASP A 107 -7.06 0.70 6.36
N PHE A 108 -6.92 1.61 7.32
CA PHE A 108 -6.53 1.25 8.69
C PHE A 108 -7.57 0.38 9.39
N ILE A 109 -8.85 0.73 9.24
CA ILE A 109 -9.96 -0.01 9.84
C ILE A 109 -10.03 -1.42 9.24
N ALA A 110 -9.97 -1.54 7.92
CA ALA A 110 -10.02 -2.82 7.23
C ALA A 110 -8.81 -3.73 7.57
N LEU A 111 -7.67 -3.15 7.95
CA LEU A 111 -6.48 -3.88 8.41
C LEU A 111 -6.44 -4.13 9.93
N GLY A 112 -7.52 -3.80 10.67
CA GLY A 112 -7.68 -4.21 12.08
C GLY A 112 -7.66 -3.09 13.11
N SER A 113 -7.59 -1.82 12.71
CA SER A 113 -7.71 -0.71 13.65
C SER A 113 -9.18 -0.49 14.03
N GLY A 114 -9.51 -0.58 15.31
CA GLY A 114 -10.84 -0.24 15.82
C GLY A 114 -11.09 1.28 15.90
N THR A 115 -10.01 2.06 15.96
CA THR A 115 -10.03 3.53 15.90
C THR A 115 -8.86 4.06 15.08
N VAL A 116 -8.99 5.28 14.58
CA VAL A 116 -7.93 5.97 13.84
C VAL A 116 -7.62 7.32 14.47
N GLN A 117 -6.39 7.80 14.27
CA GLN A 117 -5.92 9.08 14.78
C GLN A 117 -5.36 9.92 13.63
N VAL A 118 -5.66 11.20 13.64
CA VAL A 118 -5.23 12.17 12.62
C VAL A 118 -4.41 13.27 13.30
N CYS A 119 -3.25 13.58 12.74
CA CYS A 119 -2.39 14.67 13.24
C CYS A 119 -2.02 15.64 12.09
N THR A 120 -1.11 15.23 11.22
CA THR A 120 -0.56 16.11 10.16
C THR A 120 -1.64 16.68 9.24
N ALA A 121 -2.63 15.89 8.85
CA ALA A 121 -3.72 16.35 8.01
C ALA A 121 -4.58 17.42 8.72
N ALA A 122 -4.83 17.27 10.02
CA ALA A 122 -5.52 18.31 10.79
C ALA A 122 -4.71 19.60 10.89
N MET A 123 -3.37 19.52 10.93
CA MET A 123 -2.50 20.70 10.90
C MET A 123 -2.51 21.40 9.54
N VAL A 124 -2.65 20.65 8.44
CA VAL A 124 -2.64 21.19 7.07
C VAL A 124 -4.02 21.72 6.66
N TYR A 125 -5.09 20.97 6.97
CA TYR A 125 -6.45 21.22 6.47
C TYR A 125 -7.42 21.71 7.55
N GLY A 126 -7.00 21.74 8.80
CA GLY A 126 -7.84 22.10 9.95
C GLY A 126 -8.70 20.93 10.45
N PHE A 127 -9.36 21.13 11.60
CA PHE A 127 -10.13 20.07 12.28
C PHE A 127 -11.41 19.66 11.54
N LYS A 128 -11.90 20.48 10.60
CA LYS A 128 -13.06 20.15 9.77
C LYS A 128 -12.87 18.85 8.96
N ILE A 129 -11.63 18.46 8.71
CA ILE A 129 -11.30 17.20 8.04
C ILE A 129 -11.91 15.97 8.72
N VAL A 130 -12.14 16.01 10.04
CA VAL A 130 -12.78 14.91 10.78
C VAL A 130 -14.22 14.72 10.32
N GLN A 131 -14.97 15.81 10.14
CA GLN A 131 -16.35 15.75 9.62
C GLN A 131 -16.40 15.23 8.18
N GLU A 132 -15.42 15.59 7.36
CA GLU A 132 -15.32 15.11 5.99
C GLU A 132 -15.00 13.61 5.96
N MET A 133 -14.15 13.14 6.88
CA MET A 133 -13.86 11.69 7.03
C MET A 133 -15.09 10.91 7.51
N GLU A 134 -15.81 11.41 8.51
CA GLU A 134 -17.03 10.78 9.00
C GLU A 134 -18.09 10.69 7.91
N SER A 135 -18.32 11.79 7.18
CA SER A 135 -19.29 11.84 6.08
C SER A 135 -18.91 10.89 4.95
N GLY A 136 -17.63 10.88 4.54
CA GLY A 136 -17.16 10.00 3.49
C GLY A 136 -17.23 8.52 3.87
N LEU A 137 -16.89 8.18 5.11
CA LEU A 137 -17.00 6.80 5.61
C LEU A 137 -18.46 6.36 5.75
N SER A 138 -19.35 7.24 6.23
CA SER A 138 -20.79 6.96 6.32
C SER A 138 -21.40 6.68 4.94
N ASN A 139 -21.11 7.52 3.94
CA ASN A 139 -21.58 7.30 2.57
C ASN A 139 -21.06 5.97 2.00
N TYR A 140 -19.79 5.66 2.21
CA TYR A 140 -19.22 4.36 1.82
C TYR A 140 -19.94 3.19 2.50
N MET A 141 -20.24 3.29 3.78
CA MET A 141 -20.94 2.25 4.53
C MET A 141 -22.36 2.05 3.97
N ASP A 142 -23.07 3.13 3.65
CA ASP A 142 -24.40 3.07 3.05
C ASP A 142 -24.36 2.38 1.68
N GLU A 143 -23.41 2.76 0.82
CA GLU A 143 -23.21 2.15 -0.51
C GLU A 143 -22.90 0.65 -0.43
N MET A 144 -22.12 0.25 0.56
CA MET A 144 -21.68 -1.14 0.76
C MET A 144 -22.61 -1.97 1.65
N GLY A 145 -23.66 -1.36 2.22
CA GLY A 145 -24.62 -2.01 3.10
C GLY A 145 -24.11 -2.35 4.50
N PHE A 146 -23.07 -1.64 4.98
CA PHE A 146 -22.58 -1.79 6.35
C PHE A 146 -23.38 -0.92 7.31
N THR A 147 -23.76 -1.50 8.46
CA THR A 147 -24.52 -0.81 9.52
C THR A 147 -23.66 -0.41 10.71
N SER A 148 -22.41 -0.90 10.79
CA SER A 148 -21.45 -0.61 11.84
C SER A 148 -20.04 -0.69 11.31
N VAL A 149 -19.14 0.17 11.81
CA VAL A 149 -17.69 0.12 11.53
C VAL A 149 -17.10 -1.23 11.97
N ASP A 150 -17.63 -1.85 13.01
CA ASP A 150 -17.16 -3.16 13.50
C ASP A 150 -17.26 -4.27 12.44
N GLN A 151 -18.17 -4.12 11.47
CA GLN A 151 -18.28 -5.05 10.34
C GLN A 151 -17.13 -4.92 9.35
N ILE A 152 -16.37 -3.84 9.40
CA ILE A 152 -15.24 -3.53 8.51
C ILE A 152 -13.92 -3.85 9.20
N VAL A 153 -13.84 -3.71 10.53
CA VAL A 153 -12.60 -3.91 11.29
C VAL A 153 -11.99 -5.27 10.99
N GLY A 154 -10.76 -5.25 10.45
CA GLY A 154 -9.98 -6.44 10.16
C GLY A 154 -10.46 -7.27 8.95
N LYS A 155 -11.43 -6.80 8.18
CA LYS A 155 -12.01 -7.55 7.04
C LYS A 155 -10.99 -7.85 5.95
N ALA A 156 -9.96 -7.01 5.78
CA ALA A 156 -8.89 -7.23 4.82
C ALA A 156 -7.73 -8.08 5.38
N VAL A 157 -7.65 -8.30 6.68
CA VAL A 157 -6.54 -9.05 7.32
C VAL A 157 -6.32 -10.43 6.72
N PRO A 158 -7.35 -11.25 6.44
CA PRO A 158 -7.16 -12.56 5.83
C PRO A 158 -6.58 -12.54 4.41
N THR A 159 -6.64 -11.40 3.72
CA THR A 159 -6.09 -11.24 2.37
C THR A 159 -4.62 -10.84 2.37
N VAL A 160 -4.05 -10.49 3.53
CA VAL A 160 -2.64 -10.16 3.68
C VAL A 160 -1.83 -11.44 3.77
N SER A 161 -0.95 -11.67 2.81
CA SER A 161 -0.10 -12.87 2.72
C SER A 161 1.37 -12.50 2.62
N ASP A 162 2.25 -13.46 2.93
CA ASP A 162 3.68 -13.31 2.66
C ASP A 162 3.99 -13.69 1.21
N TRP A 163 5.00 -13.09 0.62
CA TRP A 163 5.42 -13.31 -0.77
C TRP A 163 5.51 -14.78 -1.17
N ARG A 164 6.02 -15.64 -0.28
CA ARG A 164 6.19 -17.09 -0.52
C ARG A 164 4.88 -17.86 -0.72
N TYR A 165 3.74 -17.26 -0.38
CA TYR A 165 2.42 -17.88 -0.55
C TYR A 165 1.60 -17.27 -1.70
N LEU A 166 2.15 -16.24 -2.37
CA LEU A 166 1.50 -15.65 -3.53
C LEU A 166 1.73 -16.54 -4.77
N ASN A 167 0.67 -16.83 -5.50
CA ASN A 167 0.80 -17.51 -6.79
C ASN A 167 1.29 -16.50 -7.84
N LEU A 168 2.56 -16.62 -8.23
CA LEU A 168 3.20 -15.78 -9.24
C LEU A 168 3.38 -16.51 -10.59
N ASN A 169 2.72 -17.65 -10.79
CA ASN A 169 2.76 -18.43 -12.04
C ASN A 169 1.82 -17.84 -13.11
N HIS A 170 1.99 -16.58 -13.39
CA HIS A 170 1.29 -15.90 -14.48
C HIS A 170 2.18 -14.81 -15.06
N ILE A 171 1.86 -14.39 -16.27
CA ILE A 171 2.49 -13.24 -16.93
C ILE A 171 1.39 -12.22 -17.19
N SER A 172 1.60 -10.98 -16.73
CA SER A 172 0.68 -9.90 -17.02
C SER A 172 1.06 -9.19 -18.31
N LYS A 173 0.07 -8.86 -19.13
CA LYS A 173 0.22 -8.14 -20.40
C LYS A 173 -0.68 -6.93 -20.42
N ALA A 174 -0.16 -5.79 -20.87
CA ALA A 174 -0.96 -4.58 -20.99
C ALA A 174 -1.97 -4.70 -22.16
N VAL A 175 -3.17 -4.18 -21.95
CA VAL A 175 -4.23 -4.08 -22.95
C VAL A 175 -4.71 -2.63 -23.01
N ILE A 176 -4.69 -2.02 -24.20
CA ILE A 176 -5.16 -0.66 -24.44
C ILE A 176 -6.56 -0.73 -25.04
N ASN A 177 -7.53 -0.13 -24.36
CA ASN A 177 -8.87 0.07 -24.92
C ASN A 177 -8.82 1.25 -25.90
N GLN A 178 -8.91 0.93 -27.20
CA GLN A 178 -8.80 1.93 -28.28
C GLN A 178 -10.01 2.88 -28.31
N ASP A 179 -11.19 2.47 -27.83
CA ASP A 179 -12.40 3.29 -27.83
C ASP A 179 -12.32 4.42 -26.80
N SER A 180 -11.69 4.17 -25.66
CA SER A 180 -11.47 5.17 -24.60
C SER A 180 -10.15 5.93 -24.73
N CYS A 181 -9.26 5.47 -25.63
CA CYS A 181 -7.92 6.03 -25.78
C CYS A 181 -7.96 7.41 -26.43
N ILE A 182 -7.51 8.44 -25.70
CA ILE A 182 -7.39 9.82 -26.21
C ILE A 182 -6.12 10.06 -27.04
N GLN A 183 -5.35 9.03 -27.32
CA GLN A 183 -4.16 9.05 -28.19
C GLN A 183 -3.06 10.03 -27.73
N CYS A 184 -2.92 10.28 -26.44
CA CYS A 184 -1.95 11.24 -25.89
C CYS A 184 -0.48 10.76 -25.99
N GLY A 185 -0.23 9.45 -26.07
CA GLY A 185 1.11 8.86 -26.24
C GLY A 185 1.94 8.71 -24.98
N ARG A 186 1.41 9.06 -23.79
CA ARG A 186 2.17 8.92 -22.53
C ARG A 186 2.64 7.50 -22.28
N CYS A 187 1.79 6.50 -22.56
CA CYS A 187 2.11 5.09 -22.39
C CYS A 187 3.26 4.63 -23.31
N HIS A 188 3.29 5.12 -24.55
CA HIS A 188 4.38 4.85 -25.48
C HIS A 188 5.69 5.44 -24.98
N ILE A 189 5.72 6.73 -24.64
CA ILE A 189 6.93 7.40 -24.12
C ILE A 189 7.43 6.69 -22.85
N ALA A 190 6.56 6.39 -21.90
CA ALA A 190 6.96 5.69 -20.68
C ALA A 190 7.52 4.28 -20.95
N CYS A 191 7.01 3.58 -21.96
CA CYS A 191 7.50 2.27 -22.37
C CYS A 191 8.81 2.36 -23.15
N GLU A 192 8.99 3.40 -23.99
CA GLU A 192 10.22 3.70 -24.71
C GLU A 192 11.39 4.01 -23.77
N ASP A 193 11.13 4.80 -22.70
CA ASP A 193 12.13 5.17 -21.70
C ASP A 193 12.57 3.98 -20.83
N THR A 194 11.84 2.87 -20.89
CA THR A 194 12.25 1.60 -20.28
C THR A 194 12.91 0.68 -21.30
N SER A 195 13.49 -0.41 -20.83
CA SER A 195 14.17 -1.37 -21.72
C SER A 195 13.22 -2.23 -22.56
N HIS A 196 11.89 -2.15 -22.34
CA HIS A 196 10.94 -3.09 -22.95
C HIS A 196 10.41 -2.67 -24.31
N GLN A 197 10.20 -1.37 -24.53
CA GLN A 197 9.75 -0.77 -25.79
C GLN A 197 8.58 -1.51 -26.46
N ALA A 198 7.67 -2.01 -25.64
CA ALA A 198 6.59 -2.89 -26.03
C ALA A 198 5.36 -2.17 -26.57
N ILE A 199 5.29 -0.84 -26.50
CA ILE A 199 4.15 -0.08 -27.02
C ILE A 199 4.57 0.68 -28.26
N THR A 200 4.05 0.26 -29.41
CA THR A 200 4.33 0.89 -30.70
C THR A 200 3.41 2.05 -30.98
N PHE A 201 3.94 3.00 -31.72
CA PHE A 201 3.19 4.11 -32.30
C PHE A 201 2.91 3.83 -33.77
N MET A 202 1.63 3.76 -34.12
CA MET A 202 1.20 3.54 -35.51
C MET A 202 0.63 4.85 -36.11
N LYS A 203 0.87 5.05 -37.42
CA LYS A 203 0.49 6.27 -38.16
C LYS A 203 -0.25 5.95 -39.45
N ASP A 204 -1.33 5.18 -39.37
CA ASP A 204 -2.16 4.83 -40.53
C ASP A 204 -3.34 5.81 -40.66
N GLY A 205 -3.01 7.10 -40.91
CA GLY A 205 -4.00 8.17 -41.01
C GLY A 205 -4.51 8.70 -39.66
N LYS A 206 -4.55 7.88 -38.62
CA LYS A 206 -4.82 8.28 -37.23
C LYS A 206 -3.72 7.75 -36.31
N ARG A 207 -3.37 8.57 -35.33
CA ARG A 207 -2.41 8.19 -34.30
C ARG A 207 -3.04 7.14 -33.39
N HIS A 208 -2.42 5.96 -33.22
CA HIS A 208 -2.85 4.96 -32.25
C HIS A 208 -1.66 4.20 -31.67
N PHE A 209 -1.87 3.51 -30.58
CA PHE A 209 -0.84 2.81 -29.83
C PHE A 209 -1.23 1.34 -29.67
N GLU A 210 -0.30 0.44 -29.95
CA GLU A 210 -0.50 -1.00 -29.83
C GLU A 210 0.55 -1.62 -28.92
N VAL A 211 0.15 -2.64 -28.16
CA VAL A 211 1.06 -3.41 -27.31
C VAL A 211 1.59 -4.60 -28.09
N LYS A 212 2.92 -4.66 -28.24
CA LYS A 212 3.60 -5.90 -28.66
C LYS A 212 3.63 -6.83 -27.46
N GLU A 213 2.76 -7.81 -27.45
CA GLU A 213 2.59 -8.67 -26.28
C GLU A 213 3.83 -9.51 -25.96
N ASP A 214 4.61 -9.87 -26.99
CA ASP A 214 5.85 -10.61 -26.81
C ASP A 214 6.91 -9.83 -26.05
N GLU A 215 6.93 -8.51 -26.21
CA GLU A 215 7.88 -7.60 -25.56
C GLU A 215 7.36 -7.11 -24.19
N CYS A 216 6.05 -7.18 -23.96
CA CYS A 216 5.45 -6.65 -22.75
C CYS A 216 5.73 -7.56 -21.56
N VAL A 217 6.30 -7.01 -20.49
CA VAL A 217 6.60 -7.73 -19.23
C VAL A 217 5.61 -7.41 -18.10
N GLY A 218 4.55 -6.64 -18.37
CA GLY A 218 3.52 -6.31 -17.37
C GLY A 218 3.99 -5.40 -16.24
N CYS A 219 4.96 -4.53 -16.49
CA CYS A 219 5.54 -3.64 -15.46
C CYS A 219 4.58 -2.58 -14.91
N ASN A 220 3.37 -2.47 -15.45
CA ASN A 220 2.29 -1.56 -15.02
C ASN A 220 2.56 -0.05 -15.23
N LEU A 221 3.71 0.34 -15.78
CA LEU A 221 4.05 1.75 -15.94
C LEU A 221 3.09 2.48 -16.89
N CYS A 222 2.69 1.85 -17.99
CA CYS A 222 1.74 2.41 -18.94
C CYS A 222 0.35 2.70 -18.32
N VAL A 223 -0.11 1.85 -17.41
CA VAL A 223 -1.35 2.06 -16.64
C VAL A 223 -1.22 3.28 -15.73
N THR A 224 -0.10 3.36 -15.00
CA THR A 224 0.17 4.44 -14.04
C THR A 224 0.21 5.83 -14.70
N VAL A 225 0.76 5.94 -15.91
CA VAL A 225 0.89 7.23 -16.62
C VAL A 225 -0.32 7.58 -17.48
N CYS A 226 -1.28 6.67 -17.64
CA CYS A 226 -2.47 6.91 -18.44
C CYS A 226 -3.40 7.91 -17.73
N PRO A 227 -3.77 9.04 -18.37
CA PRO A 227 -4.67 10.01 -17.77
C PRO A 227 -6.16 9.60 -17.83
N VAL A 228 -6.48 8.53 -18.58
CA VAL A 228 -7.84 8.05 -18.72
C VAL A 228 -8.01 6.80 -17.87
N PRO A 229 -8.86 6.83 -16.83
CA PRO A 229 -9.11 5.67 -15.99
C PRO A 229 -9.55 4.45 -16.82
N GLU A 230 -9.04 3.28 -16.48
CA GLU A 230 -9.37 2.00 -17.11
C GLU A 230 -9.13 1.88 -18.62
N CYS A 231 -8.52 2.90 -19.24
CA CYS A 231 -8.14 2.83 -20.66
C CYS A 231 -7.04 1.80 -20.92
N ILE A 232 -6.12 1.64 -19.97
CA ILE A 232 -5.10 0.59 -20.01
C ILE A 232 -5.28 -0.30 -18.80
N THR A 233 -5.42 -1.59 -19.04
CA THR A 233 -5.53 -2.62 -18.01
C THR A 233 -4.43 -3.66 -18.19
N LEU A 234 -4.19 -4.47 -17.16
CA LEU A 234 -3.38 -5.68 -17.29
C LEU A 234 -4.30 -6.89 -17.37
N ARG A 235 -3.99 -7.81 -18.27
CA ARG A 235 -4.57 -9.15 -18.27
C ARG A 235 -3.52 -10.18 -17.84
N ASP A 236 -3.92 -11.12 -17.04
CA ASP A 236 -3.05 -12.19 -16.59
C ASP A 236 -3.19 -13.40 -17.49
N VAL A 237 -2.07 -14.00 -17.84
CA VAL A 237 -1.99 -15.26 -18.61
C VAL A 237 -1.21 -16.26 -17.77
N PRO A 238 -1.85 -17.34 -17.29
CA PRO A 238 -1.20 -18.38 -16.51
C PRO A 238 -0.02 -19.01 -17.26
N ALA A 239 1.04 -19.32 -16.54
CA ALA A 239 2.20 -19.99 -17.11
C ALA A 239 1.84 -21.42 -17.56
N GLY A 240 2.30 -21.81 -18.74
CA GLY A 240 2.00 -23.10 -19.35
C GLY A 240 0.71 -23.15 -20.18
N GLU A 241 -0.10 -22.09 -20.13
CA GLU A 241 -1.27 -21.96 -20.97
C GLU A 241 -0.95 -21.29 -22.31
N VAL A 242 -1.81 -21.54 -23.31
CA VAL A 242 -1.75 -20.83 -24.58
C VAL A 242 -2.43 -19.48 -24.41
N ASP A 243 -1.71 -18.42 -24.64
CA ASP A 243 -2.30 -17.09 -24.70
C ASP A 243 -3.28 -17.02 -25.88
N GLN A 244 -4.57 -16.91 -25.58
CA GLN A 244 -5.65 -16.93 -26.57
C GLN A 244 -5.54 -15.81 -27.62
N ARG A 245 -4.85 -14.74 -27.30
CA ARG A 245 -4.68 -13.59 -28.17
C ARG A 245 -3.48 -13.74 -29.10
N THR A 246 -2.37 -14.28 -28.61
CA THR A 246 -1.14 -14.43 -29.38
C THR A 246 -0.96 -15.83 -29.99
N GLY A 247 -1.71 -16.82 -29.50
CA GLY A 247 -1.55 -18.22 -29.88
C GLY A 247 -0.26 -18.89 -29.37
N LYS A 248 0.51 -18.20 -28.51
CA LYS A 248 1.78 -18.71 -27.99
C LYS A 248 1.61 -19.32 -26.60
N VAL A 249 2.41 -20.33 -26.29
CA VAL A 249 2.49 -20.88 -24.94
C VAL A 249 3.24 -19.88 -24.06
N VAL A 250 2.61 -19.48 -22.96
CA VAL A 250 3.23 -18.60 -21.97
C VAL A 250 4.28 -19.37 -21.18
N SER A 251 5.54 -18.97 -21.32
CA SER A 251 6.62 -19.51 -20.51
C SER A 251 6.73 -18.74 -19.20
N ALA A 252 6.80 -19.44 -18.06
CA ALA A 252 7.14 -18.81 -16.79
C ALA A 252 8.55 -18.21 -16.90
N THR A 253 8.67 -16.91 -16.60
CA THR A 253 9.96 -16.21 -16.60
C THR A 253 10.80 -16.54 -15.36
N HIS A 254 10.18 -17.06 -14.31
CA HIS A 254 10.83 -17.55 -13.09
C HIS A 254 9.97 -18.62 -12.44
N ALA A 255 10.63 -19.55 -11.74
CA ALA A 255 9.94 -20.53 -10.92
C ALA A 255 9.25 -19.80 -9.75
N ASP A 256 7.95 -19.94 -9.66
CA ASP A 256 7.17 -19.49 -8.52
C ASP A 256 7.51 -20.38 -7.30
N TRP A 257 7.74 -19.75 -6.16
CA TRP A 257 7.98 -20.49 -4.92
C TRP A 257 6.82 -21.42 -4.54
N THR A 258 5.58 -21.06 -4.87
CA THR A 258 4.41 -21.92 -4.56
C THR A 258 4.47 -23.28 -5.26
N THR A 259 5.12 -23.36 -6.41
CA THR A 259 5.31 -24.59 -7.19
C THR A 259 6.72 -25.19 -7.06
N HIS A 260 7.64 -24.49 -6.39
CA HIS A 260 9.01 -24.92 -6.25
C HIS A 260 9.12 -26.25 -5.47
N PRO A 261 9.94 -27.23 -5.91
CA PRO A 261 10.07 -28.53 -5.24
C PRO A 261 10.44 -28.46 -3.75
N ASN A 262 11.20 -27.43 -3.36
CA ASN A 262 11.64 -27.22 -1.97
C ASN A 262 10.66 -26.41 -1.12
N ASN A 263 9.48 -26.05 -1.64
CA ASN A 263 8.48 -25.36 -0.84
C ASN A 263 7.84 -26.33 0.16
N PRO A 264 8.01 -26.15 1.48
CA PRO A 264 7.47 -27.06 2.49
C PRO A 264 5.94 -27.08 2.54
N MET A 265 5.26 -26.08 1.95
CA MET A 265 3.80 -25.98 1.91
C MET A 265 3.20 -26.73 0.70
N ARG A 266 4.01 -27.25 -0.21
CA ARG A 266 3.54 -27.96 -1.41
C ARG A 266 2.94 -29.33 -1.11
N THR A 267 3.20 -29.89 0.06
CA THR A 267 2.76 -31.22 0.49
C THR A 267 1.57 -31.18 1.44
N ALA A 268 0.95 -30.01 1.63
CA ALA A 268 -0.22 -29.83 2.48
C ALA A 268 -1.52 -29.84 1.68
#